data_252fcdb858ddfd1a833e4783d20150a5
#
_entry.id   252fcdb858ddfd1a833e4783d20150a5
#
_cell.length_a   1.000
_cell.length_b   1.000
_cell.length_c   1.000
_cell.angle_alpha   90.00
_cell.angle_beta   90.00
_cell.angle_gamma   90.00
#
_symmetry.space_group_name_H-M   'P 1'
#
loop_
_entity.id
_entity.type
_entity.pdbx_description
1 polymer ?
#
loop_
_entity_poly.entity_id
_entity_poly.type
_entity_poly.pdbx_seq_one_letter_code
_entity_poly.pdbx_strand_id
1 'polypeptide(L)'
;MIPFNKPFLIGSEIQYIEDAVRSGKISGNGKYTKMCQQFFEQEYGFKKALLTSSCTDALEMAAILADIKEGDEVIIPSYTF
;
A
#
# COMPACT_ATOMS: atom_id res chain seq x y z
N MET A 1 5.66 -29.20 8.08
CA MET A 1 6.19 -27.88 8.49
C MET A 1 5.16 -26.81 8.15
N ILE A 2 4.86 -25.92 9.07
CA ILE A 2 3.98 -24.77 8.82
C ILE A 2 4.86 -23.60 8.38
N PRO A 3 4.72 -23.08 7.14
CA PRO A 3 5.51 -21.94 6.69
C PRO A 3 5.10 -20.66 7.41
N PHE A 4 6.02 -19.71 7.54
CA PHE A 4 5.74 -18.40 8.13
C PHE A 4 4.64 -17.63 7.36
N ASN A 5 4.74 -17.66 6.04
CA ASN A 5 3.69 -17.20 5.15
C ASN A 5 3.65 -18.04 3.88
N LYS A 6 2.56 -17.94 3.16
CA LYS A 6 2.41 -18.57 1.84
C LYS A 6 1.62 -17.59 0.94
N PRO A 7 2.18 -17.18 -0.20
CA PRO A 7 1.45 -16.37 -1.16
C PRO A 7 0.17 -17.08 -1.61
N PHE A 8 -0.91 -16.34 -1.71
CA PHE A 8 -2.19 -16.82 -2.21
C PHE A 8 -2.58 -16.04 -3.45
N LEU A 9 -2.91 -16.76 -4.52
CA LEU A 9 -3.33 -16.20 -5.79
C LEU A 9 -4.76 -16.62 -6.07
N ILE A 10 -5.58 -15.70 -6.54
CA ILE A 10 -7.00 -15.94 -6.87
C ILE A 10 -7.21 -16.27 -8.35
N GLY A 11 -6.17 -16.15 -9.20
CA GLY A 11 -6.16 -16.53 -10.60
C GLY A 11 -6.34 -15.39 -11.60
N SER A 12 -6.73 -14.20 -11.15
CA SER A 12 -6.95 -13.04 -12.02
C SER A 12 -5.76 -12.06 -12.08
N GLU A 13 -4.70 -12.31 -11.34
CA GLU A 13 -3.55 -11.41 -11.20
C GLU A 13 -2.89 -11.11 -12.55
N ILE A 14 -2.69 -12.14 -13.38
CA ILE A 14 -2.06 -12.00 -14.69
C ILE A 14 -2.88 -11.11 -15.61
N GLN A 15 -4.21 -11.24 -15.58
CA GLN A 15 -5.11 -10.42 -16.40
C GLN A 15 -5.00 -8.93 -16.05
N TYR A 16 -4.90 -8.60 -14.76
CA TYR A 16 -4.70 -7.23 -14.31
C TYR A 16 -3.34 -6.68 -14.70
N ILE A 17 -2.30 -7.50 -14.63
CA ILE A 17 -0.95 -7.11 -15.07
C ILE A 17 -0.96 -6.83 -16.58
N GLU A 18 -1.55 -7.73 -17.39
CA GLU A 18 -1.67 -7.54 -18.84
C GLU A 18 -2.44 -6.26 -19.20
N ASP A 19 -3.57 -6.01 -18.53
CA ASP A 19 -4.35 -4.80 -18.75
C ASP A 19 -3.55 -3.53 -18.37
N ALA A 20 -2.82 -3.57 -17.26
CA ALA A 20 -1.94 -2.47 -16.87
C ALA A 20 -0.86 -2.18 -17.92
N VAL A 21 -0.22 -3.24 -18.45
CA VAL A 21 0.78 -3.10 -19.52
C VAL A 21 0.16 -2.55 -20.79
N ARG A 22 -0.99 -3.08 -21.23
CA ARG A 22 -1.70 -2.63 -22.41
C ARG A 22 -2.17 -1.18 -22.33
N SER A 23 -2.42 -0.68 -21.11
CA SER A 23 -2.79 0.72 -20.89
C SER A 23 -1.68 1.72 -21.25
N GLY A 24 -0.45 1.22 -21.46
CA GLY A 24 0.73 2.04 -21.77
C GLY A 24 1.31 2.80 -20.60
N LYS A 25 0.77 2.66 -19.39
CA LYS A 25 1.28 3.28 -18.18
C LYS A 25 1.72 2.21 -17.18
N ILE A 26 3.00 1.89 -17.20
CA ILE A 26 3.62 0.92 -16.30
C ILE A 26 4.36 1.55 -15.11
N SER A 27 4.42 2.89 -15.05
CA SER A 27 4.90 3.64 -13.90
C SER A 27 3.85 3.68 -12.79
N GLY A 28 4.24 4.09 -11.58
CA GLY A 28 3.32 4.24 -10.46
C GLY A 28 2.15 5.21 -10.72
N ASN A 29 1.18 5.19 -9.84
CA ASN A 29 -0.04 6.00 -9.91
C ASN A 29 -0.86 5.79 -11.20
N GLY A 30 -0.96 4.53 -11.63
CA GLY A 30 -1.77 4.14 -12.78
C GLY A 30 -3.24 3.91 -12.43
N LYS A 31 -3.97 3.30 -13.37
CA LYS A 31 -5.40 2.99 -13.27
C LYS A 31 -5.75 2.22 -11.99
N TYR A 32 -5.04 1.13 -11.72
CA TYR A 32 -5.33 0.27 -10.58
C TYR A 32 -4.97 0.91 -9.23
N THR A 33 -3.91 1.70 -9.17
CA THR A 33 -3.59 2.49 -7.98
C THR A 33 -4.76 3.41 -7.61
N LYS A 34 -5.29 4.12 -8.60
CA LYS A 34 -6.43 5.01 -8.41
C LYS A 34 -7.70 4.26 -7.99
N MET A 35 -7.97 3.11 -8.59
CA MET A 35 -9.11 2.26 -8.20
C MET A 35 -9.00 1.79 -6.75
N CYS A 36 -7.82 1.35 -6.32
CA CYS A 36 -7.58 0.95 -4.92
C CYS A 36 -7.76 2.13 -3.96
N GLN A 37 -7.20 3.28 -4.28
CA GLN A 37 -7.37 4.49 -3.47
C GLN A 37 -8.84 4.88 -3.32
N GLN A 38 -9.58 4.91 -4.42
CA GLN A 38 -11.01 5.19 -4.42
C GLN A 38 -11.82 4.18 -3.62
N PHE A 39 -11.49 2.89 -3.73
CA PHE A 39 -12.12 1.85 -2.93
C PHE A 39 -12.00 2.13 -1.44
N PHE A 40 -10.79 2.40 -0.95
CA PHE A 40 -10.57 2.71 0.47
C PHE A 40 -11.27 4.01 0.91
N GLU A 41 -11.26 5.03 0.08
CA GLU A 41 -11.93 6.29 0.36
C GLU A 41 -13.45 6.12 0.46
N GLN A 42 -14.05 5.32 -0.42
CA GLN A 42 -15.50 5.10 -0.47
C GLN A 42 -15.99 4.11 0.57
N GLU A 43 -15.35 2.94 0.69
CA GLU A 43 -15.80 1.86 1.58
C GLU A 43 -15.54 2.16 3.06
N TYR A 44 -14.46 2.85 3.37
CA TYR A 44 -14.06 3.15 4.76
C TYR A 44 -14.21 4.61 5.15
N GLY A 45 -14.64 5.47 4.24
CA GLY A 45 -14.85 6.89 4.51
C GLY A 45 -13.57 7.69 4.79
N PHE A 46 -12.42 7.20 4.32
CA PHE A 46 -11.17 7.95 4.44
C PHE A 46 -11.21 9.20 3.55
N LYS A 47 -10.71 10.30 4.06
CA LYS A 47 -10.59 11.53 3.26
C LYS A 47 -9.60 11.38 2.12
N LYS A 48 -8.54 10.62 2.34
CA LYS A 48 -7.50 10.34 1.36
C LYS A 48 -6.84 9.00 1.63
N ALA A 49 -6.62 8.21 0.60
CA ALA A 49 -5.83 6.98 0.61
C ALA A 49 -4.68 7.12 -0.39
N LEU A 50 -3.49 6.70 0.01
CA LEU A 50 -2.31 6.68 -0.83
C LEU A 50 -1.68 5.28 -0.77
N LEU A 51 -1.38 4.70 -1.92
CA LEU A 51 -0.67 3.43 -2.00
C LEU A 51 0.83 3.67 -2.03
N THR A 52 1.54 2.80 -1.33
CA THR A 52 3.00 2.73 -1.35
C THR A 52 3.45 1.37 -1.86
N SER A 53 4.71 1.24 -2.22
CA SER A 53 5.29 -0.02 -2.70
C SER A 53 5.63 -1.00 -1.58
N SER A 54 5.68 -0.53 -0.34
CA SER A 54 5.95 -1.37 0.84
C SER A 54 5.32 -0.79 2.11
N CYS A 55 5.16 -1.62 3.13
CA CYS A 55 4.75 -1.17 4.46
C CYS A 55 5.80 -0.24 5.10
N THR A 56 7.09 -0.48 4.87
CA THR A 56 8.18 0.38 5.32
C THR A 56 8.02 1.80 4.78
N ASP A 57 7.77 1.94 3.48
CA ASP A 57 7.52 3.24 2.84
C ASP A 57 6.27 3.93 3.44
N ALA A 58 5.22 3.15 3.75
CA ALA A 58 4.02 3.69 4.38
C ALA A 58 4.29 4.22 5.79
N LEU A 59 5.11 3.52 6.59
CA LEU A 59 5.51 3.95 7.93
C LEU A 59 6.38 5.21 7.89
N GLU A 60 7.33 5.27 6.96
CA GLU A 60 8.16 6.46 6.74
C GLU A 60 7.31 7.67 6.32
N MET A 61 6.38 7.46 5.38
CA MET A 61 5.45 8.49 4.95
C MET A 61 4.57 8.97 6.12
N ALA A 62 4.09 8.06 6.97
CA ALA A 62 3.30 8.41 8.14
C ALA A 62 4.08 9.30 9.12
N ALA A 63 5.35 9.00 9.37
CA ALA A 63 6.21 9.83 10.21
C ALA A 63 6.41 11.23 9.64
N ILE A 64 6.62 11.34 8.31
CA ILE A 64 6.76 12.62 7.62
C ILE A 64 5.46 13.43 7.71
N LEU A 65 4.31 12.79 7.45
CA LEU A 65 3.00 13.46 7.49
C LEU A 65 2.60 13.89 8.91
N ALA A 66 3.06 13.17 9.94
CA ALA A 66 2.87 13.53 11.33
C ALA A 66 3.86 14.60 11.82
N ASP A 67 4.79 15.03 10.97
CA ASP A 67 5.84 16.01 11.28
C ASP A 67 6.67 15.64 12.53
N ILE A 68 7.01 14.35 12.64
CA ILE A 68 7.83 13.81 13.73
C ILE A 68 9.22 14.41 13.70
N LYS A 69 9.67 14.92 14.83
CA LYS A 69 10.95 15.65 15.00
C LYS A 69 11.78 15.05 16.10
N GLU A 70 13.03 15.51 16.17
CA GLU A 70 13.93 15.18 17.28
C GLU A 70 13.30 15.56 18.61
N GLY A 71 13.28 14.62 19.55
CA GLY A 71 12.68 14.77 20.88
C GLY A 71 11.23 14.26 20.99
N ASP A 72 10.57 13.97 19.86
CA ASP A 72 9.25 13.35 19.88
C ASP A 72 9.32 11.88 20.29
N GLU A 73 8.27 11.41 20.93
CA GLU A 73 8.11 10.02 21.33
C GLU A 73 7.08 9.34 20.42
N VAL A 74 7.39 8.10 20.01
CA VAL A 74 6.52 7.29 19.15
C VAL A 74 6.27 5.93 19.79
N ILE A 75 5.01 5.58 20.00
CA ILE A 75 4.61 4.28 20.52
C ILE A 75 4.49 3.29 19.37
N ILE A 76 5.21 2.19 19.46
CA ILE A 76 5.19 1.12 18.45
C ILE A 76 5.00 -0.24 19.12
N PRO A 77 4.39 -1.22 18.41
CA PRO A 77 4.36 -2.60 18.91
C PRO A 77 5.76 -3.22 18.87
N SER A 78 6.03 -4.12 19.81
CA SER A 78 7.31 -4.84 19.85
C SER A 78 7.41 -5.95 18.81
N TYR A 79 6.28 -6.46 18.33
CA TYR A 79 6.20 -7.47 17.28
C TYR A 79 6.26 -6.81 15.91
N THR A 80 7.47 -6.61 15.42
CA THR A 80 7.74 -5.93 14.14
C THR A 80 9.14 -6.29 13.64
N PHE A 81 9.50 -5.84 12.47
CA PHE A 81 10.87 -5.90 11.98
C PHE A 81 11.77 -4.92 12.73
#